data_18f65441e54e55dcffa1782f734adce0
#
_entry.id   18f65441e54e55dcffa1782f734adce0
#
_cell.length_a   1.000
_cell.length_b   1.000
_cell.length_c   1.000
_cell.angle_alpha   90.00
_cell.angle_beta   90.00
_cell.angle_gamma   90.00
#
_symmetry.space_group_name_H-M   'P 1'
#
loop_
_entity.id
_entity.type
_entity.pdbx_description
1 polymer ?
#
loop_
_entity_poly.entity_id
_entity_poly.type
_entity_poly.pdbx_seq_one_letter_code
_entity_poly.pdbx_strand_id
1 'polypeptide(L)'
;SQDTTAMQEIETGFDVHSYTAKVISDAGQPTERQAAKEHTFAPLFGATGYGRPKAVAAYYEHFNEKYKGVAKWHKKLGDEAMRFLKITNVSGRQYAFPDVSRRSNGSVSHFTMIKNYPVQGFATGDIVPVVLLEFEKMLEPLQSCLVNTVHDSMVIDVHPDEVKKVLTIVEIINANLNCVIKDAYDVEMNVPLLLEAKIGNNWLDTVDV
;
A
#
# COMPACT_ATOMS: atom_id res chain seq x y z
N SER A 1 2.80 -10.63 3.03
CA SER A 1 2.78 -11.85 2.20
C SER A 1 4.07 -12.65 2.30
N GLN A 2 5.18 -12.01 2.55
CA GLN A 2 6.53 -12.60 2.52
C GLN A 2 6.88 -13.20 1.13
N ASP A 3 6.41 -12.56 0.07
CA ASP A 3 6.71 -12.95 -1.30
C ASP A 3 8.12 -12.49 -1.69
N THR A 4 9.02 -13.44 -1.92
CA THR A 4 10.44 -13.16 -2.18
C THR A 4 10.66 -12.41 -3.49
N THR A 5 9.85 -12.69 -4.52
CA THR A 5 9.95 -11.98 -5.80
C THR A 5 9.53 -10.52 -5.64
N ALA A 6 8.39 -10.27 -4.97
CA ALA A 6 7.93 -8.91 -4.73
C ALA A 6 8.90 -8.12 -3.86
N MET A 7 9.47 -8.72 -2.81
CA MET A 7 10.46 -8.09 -1.95
C MET A 7 11.71 -7.69 -2.73
N GLN A 8 12.27 -8.60 -3.54
CA GLN A 8 13.43 -8.33 -4.37
C GLN A 8 13.16 -7.21 -5.40
N GLU A 9 11.97 -7.18 -5.99
CA GLU A 9 11.59 -6.12 -6.94
C GLU A 9 11.48 -4.75 -6.26
N ILE A 10 10.95 -4.69 -5.04
CA ILE A 10 10.92 -3.45 -4.25
C ILE A 10 12.34 -2.98 -3.92
N GLU A 11 13.21 -3.88 -3.45
CA GLU A 11 14.61 -3.58 -3.11
C GLU A 11 15.42 -3.07 -4.30
N THR A 12 15.16 -3.59 -5.50
CA THR A 12 15.87 -3.21 -6.72
C THR A 12 15.26 -2.00 -7.44
N GLY A 13 14.15 -1.45 -6.95
CA GLY A 13 13.43 -0.35 -7.62
C GLY A 13 12.82 -0.76 -8.95
N PHE A 14 12.40 -2.03 -9.09
CA PHE A 14 11.81 -2.55 -10.32
C PHE A 14 10.50 -1.83 -10.67
N ASP A 15 10.40 -1.29 -11.89
CA ASP A 15 9.18 -0.63 -12.36
C ASP A 15 8.10 -1.66 -12.76
N VAL A 16 7.34 -2.11 -11.75
CA VAL A 16 6.26 -3.07 -11.92
C VAL A 16 5.16 -2.56 -12.86
N HIS A 17 4.95 -1.24 -12.96
CA HIS A 17 3.92 -0.69 -13.84
C HIS A 17 4.33 -0.76 -15.31
N SER A 18 5.58 -0.45 -15.63
CA SER A 18 6.12 -0.65 -16.99
C SER A 18 6.15 -2.13 -17.37
N TYR A 19 6.48 -3.01 -16.44
CA TYR A 19 6.41 -4.45 -16.66
C TYR A 19 4.96 -4.91 -16.95
N THR A 20 3.98 -4.46 -16.16
CA THR A 20 2.56 -4.76 -16.38
C THR A 20 2.09 -4.28 -17.75
N ALA A 21 2.43 -3.04 -18.12
CA ALA A 21 2.13 -2.47 -19.43
C ALA A 21 2.68 -3.34 -20.57
N LYS A 22 3.95 -3.75 -20.44
CA LYS A 22 4.61 -4.62 -21.43
C LYS A 22 3.90 -5.96 -21.58
N VAL A 23 3.62 -6.67 -20.47
CA VAL A 23 2.98 -8.01 -20.52
C VAL A 23 1.60 -7.95 -21.16
N ILE A 24 0.78 -6.94 -20.83
CA ILE A 24 -0.55 -6.77 -21.42
C ILE A 24 -0.45 -6.39 -22.90
N SER A 25 0.52 -5.54 -23.29
CA SER A 25 0.75 -5.14 -24.67
C SER A 25 1.23 -6.33 -25.52
N ASP A 26 2.16 -7.13 -25.03
CA ASP A 26 2.66 -8.34 -25.68
C ASP A 26 1.54 -9.39 -25.88
N ALA A 27 0.52 -9.38 -25.01
CA ALA A 27 -0.68 -10.20 -25.13
C ALA A 27 -1.75 -9.62 -26.10
N GLY A 28 -1.42 -8.57 -26.84
CA GLY A 28 -2.23 -8.01 -27.93
C GLY A 28 -3.13 -6.84 -27.54
N GLN A 29 -2.98 -6.26 -26.35
CA GLN A 29 -3.69 -5.04 -25.94
C GLN A 29 -2.70 -3.92 -25.60
N PRO A 30 -2.42 -2.98 -26.53
CA PRO A 30 -1.53 -1.86 -26.27
C PRO A 30 -1.93 -1.11 -24.99
N THR A 31 -1.00 -1.04 -24.03
CA THR A 31 -1.26 -0.49 -22.71
C THR A 31 -0.09 0.38 -22.29
N GLU A 32 -0.35 1.63 -21.95
CA GLU A 32 0.65 2.56 -21.44
C GLU A 32 0.87 2.37 -19.93
N ARG A 33 2.03 2.80 -19.43
CA ARG A 33 2.43 2.70 -18.02
C ARG A 33 1.37 3.27 -17.06
N GLN A 34 0.75 4.41 -17.39
CA GLN A 34 -0.25 5.04 -16.54
C GLN A 34 -1.53 4.20 -16.46
N ALA A 35 -2.01 3.65 -17.58
CA ALA A 35 -3.16 2.75 -17.60
C ALA A 35 -2.86 1.42 -16.92
N ALA A 36 -1.61 0.94 -16.97
CA ALA A 36 -1.19 -0.30 -16.33
C ALA A 36 -1.22 -0.25 -14.80
N LYS A 37 -1.20 0.94 -14.17
CA LYS A 37 -1.27 1.07 -12.70
C LYS A 37 -2.50 0.37 -12.12
N GLU A 38 -3.68 0.57 -12.71
CA GLU A 38 -4.90 -0.13 -12.29
C GLU A 38 -4.73 -1.65 -12.36
N HIS A 39 -4.18 -2.15 -13.45
CA HIS A 39 -3.98 -3.57 -13.66
C HIS A 39 -2.90 -4.17 -12.76
N THR A 40 -1.90 -3.41 -12.36
CA THR A 40 -0.88 -3.84 -11.40
C THR A 40 -1.49 -4.08 -10.02
N PHE A 41 -2.30 -3.13 -9.54
CA PHE A 41 -2.89 -3.21 -8.20
C PHE A 41 -4.11 -4.12 -8.11
N ALA A 42 -4.90 -4.24 -9.17
CA ALA A 42 -6.13 -5.00 -9.15
C ALA A 42 -5.97 -6.46 -8.67
N PRO A 43 -5.04 -7.28 -9.20
CA PRO A 43 -4.83 -8.64 -8.71
C PRO A 43 -4.23 -8.68 -7.30
N LEU A 44 -3.41 -7.68 -6.91
CA LEU A 44 -2.90 -7.56 -5.55
C LEU A 44 -4.04 -7.44 -4.52
N PHE A 45 -5.10 -6.72 -4.89
CA PHE A 45 -6.32 -6.60 -4.08
C PHE A 45 -7.40 -7.64 -4.42
N GLY A 46 -7.03 -8.68 -5.16
CA GLY A 46 -7.84 -9.86 -5.37
C GLY A 46 -8.81 -9.80 -6.54
N ALA A 47 -8.67 -8.85 -7.45
CA ALA A 47 -9.39 -8.91 -8.69
C ALA A 47 -8.98 -10.16 -9.49
N THR A 48 -9.96 -10.75 -10.17
CA THR A 48 -9.77 -11.89 -11.08
C THR A 48 -9.88 -11.42 -12.53
N GLY A 49 -9.41 -12.22 -13.47
CA GLY A 49 -9.57 -11.92 -14.90
C GLY A 49 -11.00 -12.03 -15.41
N TYR A 50 -11.98 -12.42 -14.58
CA TYR A 50 -13.37 -12.60 -14.99
C TYR A 50 -13.99 -11.31 -15.52
N GLY A 51 -14.54 -11.36 -16.74
CA GLY A 51 -15.15 -10.21 -17.41
C GLY A 51 -14.16 -9.16 -17.93
N ARG A 52 -12.86 -9.42 -17.87
CA ARG A 52 -11.81 -8.54 -18.41
C ARG A 52 -11.42 -8.96 -19.84
N PRO A 53 -10.82 -8.05 -20.64
CA PRO A 53 -10.21 -8.41 -21.92
C PRO A 53 -9.22 -9.56 -21.76
N LYS A 54 -9.07 -10.41 -22.77
CA LYS A 54 -8.21 -11.62 -22.71
C LYS A 54 -6.77 -11.33 -22.27
N ALA A 55 -6.17 -10.24 -22.78
CA ALA A 55 -4.81 -9.85 -22.43
C ALA A 55 -4.67 -9.49 -20.94
N VAL A 56 -5.64 -8.75 -20.39
CA VAL A 56 -5.69 -8.38 -18.96
C VAL A 56 -5.92 -9.61 -18.08
N ALA A 57 -6.83 -10.51 -18.51
CA ALA A 57 -7.10 -11.75 -17.78
C ALA A 57 -5.85 -12.64 -17.71
N ALA A 58 -5.14 -12.80 -18.81
CA ALA A 58 -3.88 -13.54 -18.87
C ALA A 58 -2.80 -12.93 -17.97
N TYR A 59 -2.72 -11.59 -17.89
CA TYR A 59 -1.83 -10.91 -16.94
C TYR A 59 -2.17 -11.24 -15.48
N TYR A 60 -3.46 -11.29 -15.11
CA TYR A 60 -3.86 -11.61 -13.73
C TYR A 60 -3.55 -13.06 -13.34
N GLU A 61 -3.63 -14.00 -14.30
CA GLU A 61 -3.15 -15.37 -14.10
C GLU A 61 -1.63 -15.39 -13.90
N HIS A 62 -0.91 -14.72 -14.79
CA HIS A 62 0.55 -14.58 -14.70
C HIS A 62 1.00 -13.90 -13.38
N PHE A 63 0.25 -12.91 -12.89
CA PHE A 63 0.50 -12.27 -11.59
C PHE A 63 0.52 -13.29 -10.44
N ASN A 64 -0.46 -14.18 -10.39
CA ASN A 64 -0.54 -15.21 -9.35
C ASN A 64 0.59 -16.26 -9.46
N GLU A 65 1.04 -16.55 -10.67
CA GLU A 65 2.18 -17.45 -10.91
C GLU A 65 3.51 -16.80 -10.53
N LYS A 66 3.67 -15.50 -10.81
CA LYS A 66 4.85 -14.74 -10.49
C LYS A 66 4.96 -14.50 -8.98
N TYR A 67 3.88 -14.04 -8.34
CA TYR A 67 3.85 -13.70 -6.91
C TYR A 67 3.15 -14.78 -6.07
N LYS A 68 3.77 -15.97 -6.04
CA LYS A 68 3.21 -17.15 -5.35
C LYS A 68 2.99 -16.93 -3.85
N GLY A 69 3.84 -16.13 -3.20
CA GLY A 69 3.69 -15.77 -1.78
C GLY A 69 2.45 -14.90 -1.55
N VAL A 70 2.15 -13.97 -2.46
CA VAL A 70 0.92 -13.18 -2.42
C VAL A 70 -0.30 -14.07 -2.62
N ALA A 71 -0.29 -14.94 -3.61
CA ALA A 71 -1.39 -15.88 -3.87
C ALA A 71 -1.65 -16.80 -2.66
N LYS A 72 -0.59 -17.33 -2.04
CA LYS A 72 -0.70 -18.14 -0.81
C LYS A 72 -1.26 -17.34 0.37
N TRP A 73 -0.82 -16.10 0.55
CA TRP A 73 -1.32 -15.21 1.59
C TRP A 73 -2.80 -14.89 1.38
N HIS A 74 -3.23 -14.61 0.16
CA HIS A 74 -4.63 -14.40 -0.18
C HIS A 74 -5.52 -15.60 0.17
N LYS A 75 -5.03 -16.83 -0.11
CA LYS A 75 -5.74 -18.04 0.29
C LYS A 75 -5.85 -18.15 1.82
N LYS A 76 -4.74 -17.89 2.54
CA LYS A 76 -4.73 -17.91 4.01
C LYS A 76 -5.76 -16.94 4.60
N LEU A 77 -5.84 -15.70 4.08
CA LEU A 77 -6.84 -14.71 4.53
C LEU A 77 -8.27 -15.19 4.31
N GLY A 78 -8.55 -15.82 3.16
CA GLY A 78 -9.87 -16.40 2.89
C GLY A 78 -10.23 -17.53 3.85
N ASP A 79 -9.29 -18.43 4.13
CA ASP A 79 -9.47 -19.53 5.06
C ASP A 79 -9.63 -19.03 6.51
N GLU A 80 -8.91 -17.99 6.91
CA GLU A 80 -9.01 -17.33 8.22
C GLU A 80 -10.40 -16.69 8.39
N ALA A 81 -10.86 -15.90 7.40
CA ALA A 81 -12.17 -15.28 7.41
C ALA A 81 -13.28 -16.32 7.50
N MET A 82 -13.20 -17.41 6.73
CA MET A 82 -14.19 -18.50 6.77
C MET A 82 -14.23 -19.23 8.12
N ARG A 83 -13.09 -19.36 8.79
CA ARG A 83 -12.99 -20.08 10.06
C ARG A 83 -13.41 -19.25 11.26
N PHE A 84 -13.00 -17.97 11.28
CA PHE A 84 -13.13 -17.12 12.47
C PHE A 84 -14.14 -15.98 12.29
N LEU A 85 -14.77 -15.85 11.12
CA LEU A 85 -15.66 -14.75 10.71
C LEU A 85 -14.99 -13.38 10.84
N LYS A 86 -13.66 -13.35 10.84
CA LYS A 86 -12.81 -12.17 10.92
C LYS A 86 -11.42 -12.48 10.39
N ILE A 87 -10.68 -11.42 10.08
CA ILE A 87 -9.24 -11.46 9.84
C ILE A 87 -8.55 -10.50 10.80
N THR A 88 -7.31 -10.80 11.15
CA THR A 88 -6.50 -9.94 12.01
C THR A 88 -5.30 -9.43 11.23
N ASN A 89 -5.10 -8.12 11.23
CA ASN A 89 -3.95 -7.49 10.61
C ASN A 89 -2.69 -7.68 11.46
N VAL A 90 -1.51 -7.38 10.88
CA VAL A 90 -0.22 -7.42 11.58
C VAL A 90 -0.15 -6.46 12.77
N SER A 91 -0.87 -5.34 12.72
CA SER A 91 -1.02 -4.39 13.84
C SER A 91 -1.98 -4.87 14.96
N GLY A 92 -2.59 -6.05 14.82
CA GLY A 92 -3.63 -6.55 15.74
C GLY A 92 -5.04 -6.05 15.44
N ARG A 93 -5.23 -5.14 14.47
CA ARG A 93 -6.56 -4.66 14.04
C ARG A 93 -7.37 -5.80 13.45
N GLN A 94 -8.64 -5.90 13.83
CA GLN A 94 -9.56 -6.94 13.38
C GLN A 94 -10.64 -6.39 12.46
N TYR A 95 -10.96 -7.16 11.41
CA TYR A 95 -12.03 -6.87 10.46
C TYR A 95 -13.01 -8.03 10.47
N ALA A 96 -14.27 -7.76 10.86
CA ALA A 96 -15.31 -8.76 10.97
C ALA A 96 -16.00 -9.02 9.62
N PHE A 97 -16.29 -10.30 9.35
CA PHE A 97 -17.02 -10.77 8.18
C PHE A 97 -18.07 -11.80 8.63
N PRO A 98 -19.11 -11.38 9.36
CA PRO A 98 -20.06 -12.30 10.00
C PRO A 98 -20.89 -13.13 9.00
N ASP A 99 -21.05 -12.64 7.79
CA ASP A 99 -21.81 -13.25 6.69
C ASP A 99 -20.92 -13.87 5.60
N VAL A 100 -19.61 -14.04 5.89
CA VAL A 100 -18.70 -14.69 4.94
C VAL A 100 -19.15 -16.12 4.65
N SER A 101 -19.16 -16.48 3.38
CA SER A 101 -19.62 -17.78 2.91
C SER A 101 -18.84 -18.25 1.67
N ARG A 102 -18.94 -19.52 1.35
CA ARG A 102 -18.40 -20.07 0.12
C ARG A 102 -19.45 -20.04 -0.98
N ARG A 103 -19.13 -19.41 -2.11
CA ARG A 103 -20.01 -19.32 -3.28
C ARG A 103 -20.06 -20.65 -4.01
N SER A 104 -21.05 -20.83 -4.89
CA SER A 104 -21.22 -22.04 -5.73
C SER A 104 -19.99 -22.36 -6.59
N ASN A 105 -19.25 -21.35 -7.03
CA ASN A 105 -17.99 -21.52 -7.78
C ASN A 105 -16.76 -21.79 -6.88
N GLY A 106 -16.97 -22.04 -5.58
CA GLY A 106 -15.92 -22.33 -4.61
C GLY A 106 -15.16 -21.10 -4.07
N SER A 107 -15.40 -19.89 -4.60
CA SER A 107 -14.77 -18.67 -4.10
C SER A 107 -15.38 -18.23 -2.76
N VAL A 108 -14.59 -17.51 -1.96
CA VAL A 108 -15.05 -16.90 -0.71
C VAL A 108 -15.79 -15.60 -1.03
N SER A 109 -16.94 -15.34 -0.37
CA SER A 109 -17.61 -14.04 -0.46
C SER A 109 -16.73 -12.95 0.15
N HIS A 110 -16.99 -11.67 -0.17
CA HIS A 110 -16.19 -10.53 0.30
C HIS A 110 -14.70 -10.60 -0.01
N PHE A 111 -14.28 -11.44 -0.95
CA PHE A 111 -12.88 -11.81 -1.15
C PHE A 111 -11.96 -10.61 -1.42
N THR A 112 -12.43 -9.60 -2.16
CA THR A 112 -11.68 -8.37 -2.42
C THR A 112 -11.48 -7.56 -1.12
N MET A 113 -12.53 -7.44 -0.28
CA MET A 113 -12.44 -6.75 1.01
C MET A 113 -11.48 -7.46 1.98
N ILE A 114 -11.57 -8.80 2.04
CA ILE A 114 -10.71 -9.65 2.87
C ILE A 114 -9.23 -9.45 2.52
N LYS A 115 -8.90 -9.26 1.24
CA LYS A 115 -7.51 -9.00 0.79
C LYS A 115 -7.09 -7.55 0.95
N ASN A 116 -8.01 -6.61 0.71
CA ASN A 116 -7.69 -5.18 0.70
C ASN A 116 -7.57 -4.61 2.12
N TYR A 117 -8.48 -4.94 3.04
CA TYR A 117 -8.52 -4.33 4.37
C TYR A 117 -7.22 -4.47 5.16
N PRO A 118 -6.51 -5.61 5.20
CA PRO A 118 -5.25 -5.70 5.91
C PRO A 118 -4.17 -4.78 5.33
N VAL A 119 -4.15 -4.58 4.01
CA VAL A 119 -3.14 -3.73 3.35
C VAL A 119 -3.46 -2.26 3.56
N GLN A 120 -4.65 -1.83 3.14
CA GLN A 120 -5.08 -0.44 3.25
C GLN A 120 -5.21 0.00 4.71
N GLY A 121 -5.77 -0.86 5.56
CA GLY A 121 -5.93 -0.54 6.97
C GLY A 121 -4.61 -0.42 7.71
N PHE A 122 -3.60 -1.21 7.37
CA PHE A 122 -2.27 -1.06 7.95
C PHE A 122 -1.59 0.21 7.44
N ALA A 123 -1.59 0.44 6.12
CA ALA A 123 -0.95 1.61 5.53
C ALA A 123 -1.57 2.93 6.00
N THR A 124 -2.90 3.07 5.84
CA THR A 124 -3.58 4.36 6.10
C THR A 124 -4.19 4.45 7.49
N GLY A 125 -4.60 3.33 8.08
CA GLY A 125 -5.28 3.31 9.38
C GLY A 125 -4.34 3.12 10.57
N ASP A 126 -3.15 2.58 10.36
CA ASP A 126 -2.19 2.29 11.42
C ASP A 126 -0.90 3.10 11.25
N ILE A 127 -0.21 3.04 10.10
CA ILE A 127 1.07 3.73 9.89
C ILE A 127 0.89 5.25 9.84
N VAL A 128 -0.05 5.77 9.05
CA VAL A 128 -0.23 7.23 8.89
C VAL A 128 -0.48 7.93 10.24
N PRO A 129 -1.38 7.45 11.13
CA PRO A 129 -1.56 8.07 12.44
C PRO A 129 -0.30 8.11 13.31
N VAL A 130 0.51 7.06 13.27
CA VAL A 130 1.76 7.03 14.04
C VAL A 130 2.77 8.03 13.48
N VAL A 131 2.88 8.13 12.17
CA VAL A 131 3.72 9.13 11.51
C VAL A 131 3.25 10.55 11.81
N LEU A 132 1.94 10.81 11.82
CA LEU A 132 1.37 12.10 12.22
C LEU A 132 1.77 12.51 13.64
N LEU A 133 1.75 11.55 14.57
CA LEU A 133 2.18 11.81 15.95
C LEU A 133 3.68 12.17 16.05
N GLU A 134 4.52 11.56 15.21
CA GLU A 134 5.94 11.92 15.15
C GLU A 134 6.14 13.32 14.56
N PHE A 135 5.41 13.67 13.49
CA PHE A 135 5.44 15.05 12.97
C PHE A 135 4.95 16.06 14.01
N GLU A 136 3.83 15.81 14.69
CA GLU A 136 3.29 16.70 15.72
C GLU A 136 4.32 16.99 16.80
N LYS A 137 4.96 15.96 17.35
CA LYS A 137 6.01 16.12 18.37
C LYS A 137 7.19 16.97 17.87
N MET A 138 7.63 16.76 16.64
CA MET A 138 8.81 17.43 16.09
C MET A 138 8.49 18.85 15.60
N LEU A 139 7.25 19.15 15.24
CA LEU A 139 6.79 20.47 14.83
C LEU A 139 6.43 21.36 16.03
N GLU A 140 6.16 20.80 17.23
CA GLU A 140 5.74 21.56 18.42
C GLU A 140 6.58 22.83 18.70
N PRO A 141 7.94 22.82 18.60
CA PRO A 141 8.76 24.02 18.84
C PRO A 141 8.81 24.99 17.65
N LEU A 142 8.11 24.71 16.55
CA LEU A 142 8.13 25.49 15.33
C LEU A 142 6.84 26.31 15.15
N GLN A 143 6.86 27.22 14.18
CA GLN A 143 5.66 27.94 13.73
C GLN A 143 4.91 27.14 12.66
N SER A 144 5.61 26.21 12.01
CA SER A 144 5.04 25.28 11.03
C SER A 144 4.13 24.26 11.71
N CYS A 145 3.02 23.89 11.08
CA CYS A 145 2.06 22.97 11.68
C CYS A 145 1.39 22.04 10.65
N LEU A 146 0.93 20.89 11.13
CA LEU A 146 0.05 19.99 10.38
C LEU A 146 -1.33 20.64 10.20
N VAL A 147 -1.82 20.72 8.96
CA VAL A 147 -3.11 21.37 8.66
C VAL A 147 -4.14 20.43 8.06
N ASN A 148 -3.70 19.34 7.40
CA ASN A 148 -4.64 18.39 6.80
C ASN A 148 -4.00 17.02 6.56
N THR A 149 -4.84 16.01 6.41
CA THR A 149 -4.47 14.67 5.94
C THR A 149 -5.45 14.21 4.86
N VAL A 150 -4.93 13.60 3.79
CA VAL A 150 -5.74 13.05 2.71
C VAL A 150 -5.24 11.66 2.38
N HIS A 151 -5.99 10.63 2.78
CA HIS A 151 -5.62 9.23 2.62
C HIS A 151 -4.26 8.88 3.26
N ASP A 152 -3.22 8.80 2.46
CA ASP A 152 -1.84 8.47 2.81
C ASP A 152 -0.90 9.68 2.76
N SER A 153 -1.44 10.87 2.50
CA SER A 153 -0.67 12.12 2.47
C SER A 153 -0.98 13.03 3.66
N MET A 154 0.01 13.83 4.03
CA MET A 154 -0.06 14.82 5.09
C MET A 154 0.28 16.19 4.51
N VAL A 155 -0.40 17.22 4.97
CA VAL A 155 -0.17 18.61 4.55
C VAL A 155 0.32 19.41 5.75
N ILE A 156 1.48 20.03 5.58
CA ILE A 156 2.11 20.89 6.58
C ILE A 156 2.11 22.32 6.02
N ASP A 157 1.58 23.27 6.78
CA ASP A 157 1.79 24.69 6.51
C ASP A 157 3.14 25.09 7.10
N VAL A 158 4.08 25.41 6.21
CA VAL A 158 5.49 25.60 6.57
C VAL A 158 5.83 27.09 6.61
N HIS A 159 6.26 27.59 7.78
CA HIS A 159 6.80 28.93 7.89
C HIS A 159 8.03 29.10 6.98
N PRO A 160 8.16 30.20 6.19
CA PRO A 160 9.22 30.36 5.20
C PRO A 160 10.64 30.16 5.75
N ASP A 161 10.90 30.61 6.98
CA ASP A 161 12.22 30.47 7.63
C ASP A 161 12.48 29.06 8.18
N GLU A 162 11.50 28.15 8.12
CA GLU A 162 11.58 26.80 8.71
C GLU A 162 11.62 25.69 7.68
N VAL A 163 11.57 26.00 6.38
CA VAL A 163 11.55 25.01 5.30
C VAL A 163 12.64 23.94 5.48
N LYS A 164 13.89 24.36 5.70
CA LYS A 164 15.01 23.42 5.91
C LYS A 164 14.83 22.54 7.13
N LYS A 165 14.28 23.09 8.22
CA LYS A 165 14.02 22.33 9.46
C LYS A 165 12.96 21.26 9.22
N VAL A 166 11.87 21.64 8.54
CA VAL A 166 10.78 20.69 8.21
C VAL A 166 11.27 19.58 7.28
N LEU A 167 12.08 19.89 6.27
CA LEU A 167 12.68 18.85 5.42
C LEU A 167 13.61 17.91 6.22
N THR A 168 14.40 18.47 7.15
CA THR A 168 15.21 17.64 8.07
C THR A 168 14.33 16.74 8.95
N ILE A 169 13.16 17.21 9.40
CA ILE A 169 12.19 16.38 10.14
C ILE A 169 11.72 15.21 9.28
N VAL A 170 11.40 15.43 8.00
CA VAL A 170 11.03 14.34 7.07
C VAL A 170 12.16 13.31 6.97
N GLU A 171 13.42 13.75 6.83
CA GLU A 171 14.60 12.85 6.78
C GLU A 171 14.74 12.03 8.07
N ILE A 172 14.59 12.68 9.24
CA ILE A 172 14.68 12.01 10.54
C ILE A 172 13.57 10.97 10.70
N ILE A 173 12.33 11.30 10.33
CA ILE A 173 11.21 10.37 10.40
C ILE A 173 11.46 9.20 9.45
N ASN A 174 11.89 9.44 8.20
CA ASN A 174 12.24 8.38 7.26
C ASN A 174 13.32 7.44 7.81
N ALA A 175 14.37 7.98 8.40
CA ALA A 175 15.46 7.19 8.98
C ALA A 175 14.99 6.31 10.16
N ASN A 176 13.96 6.73 10.88
CA ASN A 176 13.45 6.05 12.08
C ASN A 176 12.12 5.32 11.85
N LEU A 177 11.53 5.37 10.66
CA LEU A 177 10.17 4.89 10.40
C LEU A 177 9.95 3.44 10.80
N ASN A 178 10.92 2.56 10.52
CA ASN A 178 10.85 1.16 10.92
C ASN A 178 10.86 0.96 12.43
N CYS A 179 11.63 1.77 13.18
CA CYS A 179 11.64 1.74 14.64
C CYS A 179 10.29 2.21 15.19
N VAL A 180 9.75 3.29 14.66
CA VAL A 180 8.44 3.85 15.05
C VAL A 180 7.31 2.82 14.84
N ILE A 181 7.31 2.12 13.71
CA ILE A 181 6.32 1.05 13.41
C ILE A 181 6.51 -0.14 14.35
N LYS A 182 7.76 -0.53 14.61
CA LYS A 182 8.07 -1.62 15.52
C LYS A 182 7.64 -1.30 16.96
N ASP A 183 7.92 -0.11 17.45
CA ASP A 183 7.54 0.34 18.79
C ASP A 183 6.02 0.41 18.97
N ALA A 184 5.29 0.85 17.93
CA ALA A 184 3.84 0.97 17.97
C ALA A 184 3.10 -0.36 17.87
N TYR A 185 3.60 -1.30 17.05
CA TYR A 185 2.85 -2.49 16.63
C TYR A 185 3.61 -3.81 16.75
N ASP A 186 4.88 -3.79 17.21
CA ASP A 186 5.79 -4.96 17.20
C ASP A 186 5.94 -5.59 15.79
N VAL A 187 5.92 -4.74 14.76
CA VAL A 187 6.05 -5.13 13.35
C VAL A 187 7.41 -4.73 12.80
N GLU A 188 8.20 -5.70 12.37
CA GLU A 188 9.43 -5.46 11.62
C GLU A 188 9.14 -5.40 10.11
N MET A 189 9.41 -4.23 9.51
CA MET A 189 9.33 -4.06 8.06
C MET A 189 10.57 -4.66 7.41
N ASN A 190 10.38 -5.52 6.42
CA ASN A 190 11.45 -6.16 5.66
C ASN A 190 11.60 -5.63 4.23
N VAL A 191 10.93 -4.51 3.95
CA VAL A 191 11.07 -3.71 2.72
C VAL A 191 11.13 -2.25 3.11
N PRO A 192 11.82 -1.40 2.34
CA PRO A 192 11.86 0.03 2.61
C PRO A 192 10.47 0.64 2.53
N LEU A 193 10.16 1.50 3.48
CA LEU A 193 9.00 2.38 3.47
C LEU A 193 9.51 3.80 3.65
N LEU A 194 9.14 4.71 2.74
CA LEU A 194 9.63 6.07 2.71
C LEU A 194 8.48 7.05 2.56
N LEU A 195 8.62 8.21 3.19
CA LEU A 195 7.80 9.39 2.94
C LEU A 195 8.44 10.18 1.81
N GLU A 196 7.70 10.43 0.76
CA GLU A 196 8.08 11.36 -0.30
C GLU A 196 7.58 12.76 0.08
N ALA A 197 8.40 13.78 -0.12
CA ALA A 197 8.04 15.15 0.18
C ALA A 197 7.94 15.99 -1.09
N LYS A 198 6.94 16.87 -1.11
CA LYS A 198 6.77 17.88 -2.15
C LYS A 198 6.59 19.24 -1.50
N ILE A 199 7.15 20.27 -2.09
CA ILE A 199 7.02 21.65 -1.61
C ILE A 199 6.45 22.57 -2.68
N GLY A 200 5.65 23.54 -2.28
CA GLY A 200 5.08 24.56 -3.18
C GLY A 200 4.40 25.67 -2.41
N ASN A 201 4.09 26.76 -3.09
CA ASN A 201 3.34 27.89 -2.52
C ASN A 201 1.83 27.62 -2.37
N ASN A 202 1.37 26.54 -2.96
CA ASN A 202 0.00 26.04 -2.86
C ASN A 202 0.01 24.54 -3.18
N TRP A 203 -1.12 23.88 -2.95
CA TRP A 203 -1.22 22.42 -3.11
C TRP A 203 -1.17 21.94 -4.57
N LEU A 204 -1.46 22.82 -5.55
CA LEU A 204 -1.46 22.46 -6.96
C LEU A 204 -0.04 22.51 -7.57
N ASP A 205 0.72 23.55 -7.20
CA ASP A 205 2.03 23.84 -7.78
C ASP A 205 3.14 23.38 -6.83
N THR A 206 3.36 22.06 -6.76
CA THR A 206 4.39 21.45 -5.92
C THR A 206 5.48 20.79 -6.76
N VAL A 207 6.70 20.77 -6.21
CA VAL A 207 7.87 20.07 -6.78
C VAL A 207 8.39 19.04 -5.77
N ASP A 208 8.95 17.94 -6.28
CA ASP A 208 9.62 16.93 -5.45
C ASP A 208 10.90 17.53 -4.82
N VAL A 209 11.20 17.15 -3.56
CA VAL A 209 12.36 17.59 -2.79
C VAL A 209 13.11 16.42 -2.20
#